data_cedee59523323a28901028ab2ac18527
#
_entry.id   cedee59523323a28901028ab2ac18527
#
_cell.length_a   1.000
_cell.length_b   1.000
_cell.length_c   1.000
_cell.angle_alpha   90.00
_cell.angle_beta   90.00
_cell.angle_gamma   90.00
#
_symmetry.space_group_name_H-M   'P 1'
#
loop_
_entity.id
_entity.type
_entity.pdbx_description
1 polymer ?
#
loop_
_entity_poly.entity_id
_entity_poly.type
_entity_poly.pdbx_seq_one_letter_code
_entity_poly.pdbx_strand_id
1 'polypeptide(L)'
;MRFVLAAVLAALCACSIPPKANEPKAGATTQQSAVFVRFVDAYFDAANAWNPTNAVSNGFHEYDGRIEDRSAAAHEARIALLKTQSEELAALRRQALAPEEAIDAELIESAIQSELLSAETLAEWKSNPMRYAGLPGGAVDVLMKRNFAPPPERLKSMVARMKGIPALMAAMKANVENPPKEFTDIAVLMANGSISFFKNAVAQWAKGAAGGDTALWQDFQVANATAVKALEDGAGWLRKDLLPRSKGKYAIGSEMYAKALLYDEMIDLPLDRVLAIGEANLAKDYQAFVATAKEIDAKKPPMEVMRGITNEHPSEATLLRDAKNTIEATRQFLADHKIVTVPSEVRPTVTETPPFARDGSFASMDTPGAYETKATEAFYYVTPPETDWPQKRKEEHLRLYNPPVMKMITVHEAYPGHYLQFLFAKQFPTKTRKLMFCGSNVEGWAHYAEQMMVEEGFGEKSPQIRLAQLKEALIRDCRYVAGIKLHTAGWTVEQATKLFMEKAFEEREVAFQEARRGAYNPTYLYYTLGKLMIYKLRADYQREQGAAYSMQKFHDEFVRQGGVPLKIVRKLMLKDGSGGVL
;
A
#
# COMPACT_ATOMS: atom_id res chain seq x y z
N MET A 1 10.96 -69.07 -32.56
CA MET A 1 10.12 -69.75 -33.59
C MET A 1 8.76 -69.03 -33.63
N ARG A 2 8.46 -68.49 -34.81
CA ARG A 2 7.17 -68.08 -35.41
C ARG A 2 6.38 -66.92 -34.74
N PHE A 3 6.36 -65.84 -35.49
CA PHE A 3 5.39 -64.73 -35.61
C PHE A 3 3.93 -65.19 -35.65
N VAL A 4 3.03 -64.43 -35.02
CA VAL A 4 1.67 -64.22 -35.55
C VAL A 4 1.32 -62.77 -35.36
N LEU A 5 1.09 -62.04 -36.42
CA LEU A 5 0.52 -60.75 -36.63
C LEU A 5 -1.00 -60.82 -36.33
N ALA A 6 -1.56 -59.93 -35.52
CA ALA A 6 -2.99 -59.69 -35.52
C ALA A 6 -3.23 -58.16 -35.61
N ALA A 7 -3.73 -57.78 -36.78
CA ALA A 7 -4.25 -56.46 -37.08
C ALA A 7 -5.56 -56.24 -36.26
N VAL A 8 -5.66 -55.14 -35.52
CA VAL A 8 -6.93 -54.67 -34.94
C VAL A 8 -7.25 -53.32 -35.59
N LEU A 9 -8.39 -53.27 -36.23
CA LEU A 9 -9.03 -52.09 -36.80
C LEU A 9 -9.16 -50.98 -35.77
N ALA A 10 -8.66 -49.80 -36.07
CA ALA A 10 -8.97 -48.56 -35.36
C ALA A 10 -10.34 -48.04 -35.81
N ALA A 11 -11.34 -48.17 -34.95
CA ALA A 11 -12.59 -47.45 -35.09
C ALA A 11 -12.37 -45.98 -34.73
N LEU A 12 -12.42 -45.11 -35.72
CA LEU A 12 -12.46 -43.65 -35.54
C LEU A 12 -13.78 -43.27 -34.88
N CYS A 13 -13.77 -43.10 -33.53
CA CYS A 13 -14.77 -42.30 -32.84
C CYS A 13 -14.39 -40.83 -33.07
N ALA A 14 -15.10 -40.16 -33.97
CA ALA A 14 -15.10 -38.71 -34.09
C ALA A 14 -15.73 -38.11 -32.82
N CYS A 15 -14.93 -37.86 -31.83
CA CYS A 15 -15.32 -36.94 -30.76
C CYS A 15 -15.37 -35.52 -31.38
N SER A 16 -16.58 -35.01 -31.59
CA SER A 16 -16.86 -33.65 -31.93
C SER A 16 -16.27 -32.75 -30.81
N ILE A 17 -15.20 -32.06 -31.11
CA ILE A 17 -14.65 -30.97 -30.31
C ILE A 17 -15.76 -29.92 -30.21
N PRO A 18 -16.21 -29.53 -29.00
CA PRO A 18 -17.11 -28.40 -28.89
C PRO A 18 -16.45 -27.16 -29.50
N PRO A 19 -17.21 -26.28 -30.17
CA PRO A 19 -16.64 -25.08 -30.77
C PRO A 19 -15.88 -24.32 -29.69
N LYS A 20 -14.60 -24.00 -29.98
CA LYS A 20 -13.80 -23.07 -29.17
C LYS A 20 -14.70 -21.86 -28.89
N ALA A 21 -14.99 -21.61 -27.62
CA ALA A 21 -15.53 -20.35 -27.21
C ALA A 21 -14.71 -19.27 -27.91
N ASN A 22 -15.37 -18.35 -28.59
CA ASN A 22 -14.72 -17.20 -29.21
C ASN A 22 -13.79 -16.59 -28.19
N GLU A 23 -12.49 -16.82 -28.37
CA GLU A 23 -11.50 -15.92 -27.75
C GLU A 23 -11.93 -14.53 -28.17
N PRO A 24 -12.08 -13.58 -27.24
CA PRO A 24 -12.32 -12.21 -27.61
C PRO A 24 -11.21 -11.90 -28.62
N LYS A 25 -11.56 -11.50 -29.84
CA LYS A 25 -10.60 -10.99 -30.82
C LYS A 25 -9.75 -10.01 -30.06
N ALA A 26 -8.47 -10.35 -29.86
CA ALA A 26 -7.49 -9.38 -29.42
C ALA A 26 -7.67 -8.19 -30.37
N GLY A 27 -8.26 -7.13 -29.88
CA GLY A 27 -8.39 -5.88 -30.61
C GLY A 27 -6.99 -5.59 -31.09
N ALA A 28 -6.83 -5.27 -32.36
CA ALA A 28 -5.55 -4.99 -32.96
C ALA A 28 -4.75 -4.15 -31.95
N THR A 29 -3.72 -4.73 -31.35
CA THR A 29 -2.77 -4.02 -30.51
C THR A 29 -2.19 -2.96 -31.41
N THR A 30 -2.70 -1.74 -31.31
CA THR A 30 -2.12 -0.58 -31.96
C THR A 30 -0.73 -0.49 -31.36
N GLN A 31 0.26 -0.83 -32.18
CA GLN A 31 1.66 -0.85 -31.76
C GLN A 31 1.98 0.54 -31.24
N GLN A 32 2.37 0.65 -29.96
CA GLN A 32 2.78 1.94 -29.38
C GLN A 32 3.86 2.57 -30.28
N SER A 33 3.79 3.87 -30.43
CA SER A 33 4.80 4.59 -31.22
C SER A 33 6.16 4.45 -30.57
N ALA A 34 7.20 4.21 -31.36
CA ALA A 34 8.56 4.08 -30.83
C ALA A 34 9.04 5.34 -30.08
N VAL A 35 8.45 6.49 -30.36
CA VAL A 35 8.74 7.76 -29.68
C VAL A 35 8.11 7.78 -28.28
N PHE A 36 6.85 7.37 -28.16
CA PHE A 36 6.17 7.30 -26.86
C PHE A 36 6.79 6.25 -25.95
N VAL A 37 7.13 5.07 -26.48
CA VAL A 37 7.84 4.02 -25.71
C VAL A 37 9.16 4.54 -25.13
N ARG A 38 9.98 5.22 -25.94
CA ARG A 38 11.24 5.81 -25.47
C ARG A 38 11.02 6.86 -24.37
N PHE A 39 9.98 7.68 -24.49
CA PHE A 39 9.63 8.63 -23.43
C PHE A 39 9.27 7.93 -22.13
N VAL A 40 8.40 6.91 -22.18
CA VAL A 40 7.99 6.11 -21.01
C VAL A 40 9.21 5.45 -20.35
N ASP A 41 10.11 4.87 -21.15
CA ASP A 41 11.33 4.25 -20.63
C ASP A 41 12.24 5.28 -19.95
N ALA A 42 12.51 6.41 -20.58
CA ALA A 42 13.32 7.49 -20.00
C ALA A 42 12.69 8.06 -18.71
N TYR A 43 11.36 8.20 -18.66
CA TYR A 43 10.65 8.66 -17.47
C TYR A 43 10.87 7.71 -16.29
N PHE A 44 10.67 6.39 -16.50
CA PHE A 44 10.81 5.39 -15.43
C PHE A 44 12.28 5.16 -15.06
N ASP A 45 13.21 5.22 -15.98
CA ASP A 45 14.64 5.12 -15.68
C ASP A 45 15.08 6.29 -14.77
N ALA A 46 14.60 7.51 -15.05
CA ALA A 46 14.84 8.66 -14.20
C ALA A 46 14.14 8.53 -12.81
N ALA A 47 12.92 8.01 -12.76
CA ALA A 47 12.19 7.75 -11.52
C ALA A 47 12.88 6.66 -10.66
N ASN A 48 13.39 5.60 -11.27
CA ASN A 48 14.15 4.54 -10.63
C ASN A 48 15.50 5.05 -10.10
N ALA A 49 16.20 5.89 -10.87
CA ALA A 49 17.44 6.53 -10.43
C ALA A 49 17.22 7.48 -9.23
N TRP A 50 16.07 8.17 -9.19
CA TRP A 50 15.66 9.04 -8.08
C TRP A 50 15.25 8.27 -6.83
N ASN A 51 14.62 7.11 -6.98
CA ASN A 51 14.15 6.23 -5.89
C ASN A 51 14.70 4.81 -6.05
N PRO A 52 16.02 4.57 -5.90
CA PRO A 52 16.65 3.28 -6.13
C PRO A 52 16.14 2.18 -5.20
N THR A 53 15.74 2.51 -3.97
CA THR A 53 15.13 1.55 -3.05
C THR A 53 13.80 1.01 -3.59
N ASN A 54 12.95 1.89 -4.12
CA ASN A 54 11.70 1.50 -4.74
C ASN A 54 11.91 0.73 -6.06
N ALA A 55 12.93 1.12 -6.84
CA ALA A 55 13.31 0.40 -8.06
C ALA A 55 13.63 -1.08 -7.75
N VAL A 56 14.42 -1.34 -6.70
CA VAL A 56 14.73 -2.71 -6.27
C VAL A 56 13.49 -3.45 -5.78
N SER A 57 12.59 -2.79 -5.05
CA SER A 57 11.30 -3.39 -4.65
C SER A 57 10.46 -3.81 -5.86
N ASN A 58 10.57 -3.08 -6.99
CA ASN A 58 9.90 -3.40 -8.24
C ASN A 58 10.62 -4.47 -9.08
N GLY A 59 11.84 -4.90 -8.71
CA GLY A 59 12.63 -5.93 -9.39
C GLY A 59 13.73 -5.39 -10.32
N PHE A 60 14.10 -4.11 -10.22
CA PHE A 60 15.21 -3.49 -10.99
C PHE A 60 16.52 -3.58 -10.23
N HIS A 61 17.20 -4.72 -10.33
CA HIS A 61 18.38 -5.05 -9.51
C HIS A 61 19.67 -4.33 -9.91
N GLU A 62 19.69 -3.60 -11.00
CA GLU A 62 20.79 -2.69 -11.35
C GLU A 62 20.93 -1.52 -10.36
N TYR A 63 19.93 -1.32 -9.50
CA TYR A 63 19.92 -0.30 -8.44
C TYR A 63 20.27 -0.86 -7.04
N ASP A 64 20.59 -2.15 -6.89
CA ASP A 64 20.78 -2.81 -5.59
C ASP A 64 21.79 -2.09 -4.67
N GLY A 65 22.89 -1.63 -5.23
CA GLY A 65 23.95 -0.94 -4.46
C GLY A 65 23.75 0.56 -4.27
N ARG A 66 22.62 1.13 -4.74
CA ARG A 66 22.36 2.58 -4.70
C ARG A 66 21.42 2.96 -3.56
N ILE A 67 21.69 4.09 -2.92
CA ILE A 67 20.78 4.76 -1.99
C ILE A 67 20.43 6.14 -2.55
N GLU A 68 19.32 6.70 -2.13
CA GLU A 68 18.80 7.99 -2.56
C GLU A 68 19.78 9.13 -2.24
N ASP A 69 20.09 9.96 -3.24
CA ASP A 69 20.66 11.29 -3.02
C ASP A 69 19.52 12.29 -2.75
N ARG A 70 19.48 12.82 -1.54
CA ARG A 70 18.50 13.80 -1.10
C ARG A 70 19.14 15.17 -0.80
N SER A 71 20.28 15.49 -1.43
CA SER A 71 20.87 16.82 -1.36
C SER A 71 19.96 17.88 -2.01
N ALA A 72 20.11 19.15 -1.65
CA ALA A 72 19.36 20.24 -2.26
C ALA A 72 19.56 20.28 -3.78
N ALA A 73 20.81 20.11 -4.24
CA ALA A 73 21.12 20.07 -5.66
C ALA A 73 20.41 18.92 -6.40
N ALA A 74 20.30 17.74 -5.78
CA ALA A 74 19.57 16.63 -6.36
C ALA A 74 18.06 16.91 -6.45
N HIS A 75 17.45 17.55 -5.43
CA HIS A 75 16.06 17.98 -5.48
C HIS A 75 15.82 19.02 -6.59
N GLU A 76 16.68 20.02 -6.72
CA GLU A 76 16.57 21.04 -7.77
C GLU A 76 16.70 20.43 -9.17
N ALA A 77 17.66 19.53 -9.37
CA ALA A 77 17.83 18.79 -10.61
C ALA A 77 16.60 17.91 -10.94
N ARG A 78 16.01 17.26 -9.93
CA ARG A 78 14.78 16.47 -10.12
C ARG A 78 13.60 17.34 -10.54
N ILE A 79 13.40 18.50 -9.92
CA ILE A 79 12.33 19.45 -10.28
C ILE A 79 12.52 19.93 -11.72
N ALA A 80 13.73 20.29 -12.12
CA ALA A 80 14.02 20.72 -13.48
C ALA A 80 13.72 19.60 -14.50
N LEU A 81 14.13 18.38 -14.21
CA LEU A 81 13.86 17.22 -15.07
C LEU A 81 12.36 16.94 -15.21
N LEU A 82 11.58 16.99 -14.13
CA LEU A 82 10.13 16.80 -14.18
C LEU A 82 9.44 17.84 -15.05
N LYS A 83 9.88 19.10 -15.01
CA LYS A 83 9.37 20.16 -15.88
C LYS A 83 9.65 19.85 -17.36
N THR A 84 10.89 19.46 -17.68
CA THR A 84 11.25 19.03 -19.04
C THR A 84 10.40 17.85 -19.51
N GLN A 85 10.24 16.83 -18.67
CA GLN A 85 9.40 15.66 -18.99
C GLN A 85 7.93 16.03 -19.17
N SER A 86 7.41 16.99 -18.40
CA SER A 86 6.04 17.51 -18.58
C SER A 86 5.87 18.20 -19.94
N GLU A 87 6.84 19.01 -20.36
CA GLU A 87 6.83 19.69 -21.67
C GLU A 87 6.92 18.68 -22.83
N GLU A 88 7.79 17.68 -22.73
CA GLU A 88 7.93 16.60 -23.69
C GLU A 88 6.63 15.80 -23.82
N LEU A 89 6.03 15.42 -22.69
CA LEU A 89 4.75 14.70 -22.66
C LEU A 89 3.63 15.54 -23.30
N ALA A 90 3.56 16.82 -22.98
CA ALA A 90 2.59 17.74 -23.58
C ALA A 90 2.77 17.84 -25.11
N ALA A 91 4.01 17.79 -25.62
CA ALA A 91 4.29 17.76 -27.05
C ALA A 91 3.83 16.43 -27.69
N LEU A 92 4.04 15.29 -27.04
CA LEU A 92 3.55 13.98 -27.48
C LEU A 92 2.03 13.91 -27.51
N ARG A 93 1.36 14.46 -26.49
CA ARG A 93 -0.12 14.49 -26.41
C ARG A 93 -0.79 15.35 -27.48
N ARG A 94 -0.07 16.29 -28.11
CA ARG A 94 -0.58 17.01 -29.29
C ARG A 94 -0.58 16.16 -30.56
N GLN A 95 0.09 15.02 -30.54
CA GLN A 95 0.03 14.03 -31.61
C GLN A 95 -1.14 13.07 -31.35
N ALA A 96 -1.56 12.33 -32.38
CA ALA A 96 -2.59 11.30 -32.21
C ALA A 96 -1.99 10.08 -31.50
N LEU A 97 -2.16 9.99 -30.20
CA LEU A 97 -1.76 8.83 -29.41
C LEU A 97 -2.74 7.66 -29.59
N ALA A 98 -2.24 6.44 -29.57
CA ALA A 98 -3.09 5.27 -29.47
C ALA A 98 -3.86 5.25 -28.13
N PRO A 99 -5.02 4.58 -28.01
CA PRO A 99 -5.84 4.59 -26.80
C PRO A 99 -5.05 4.24 -25.52
N GLU A 100 -4.21 3.21 -25.56
CA GLU A 100 -3.38 2.82 -24.42
C GLU A 100 -2.29 3.86 -24.10
N GLU A 101 -1.68 4.47 -25.12
CA GLU A 101 -0.71 5.57 -24.96
C GLU A 101 -1.36 6.81 -24.32
N ALA A 102 -2.58 7.13 -24.72
CA ALA A 102 -3.30 8.26 -24.16
C ALA A 102 -3.60 8.07 -22.66
N ILE A 103 -3.89 6.84 -22.24
CA ILE A 103 -4.08 6.50 -20.82
C ILE A 103 -2.75 6.57 -20.06
N ASP A 104 -1.69 5.98 -20.60
CA ASP A 104 -0.37 6.04 -19.98
C ASP A 104 0.15 7.48 -19.88
N ALA A 105 -0.11 8.31 -20.88
CA ALA A 105 0.23 9.73 -20.87
C ALA A 105 -0.56 10.50 -19.78
N GLU A 106 -1.85 10.20 -19.59
CA GLU A 106 -2.67 10.82 -18.52
C GLU A 106 -2.13 10.42 -17.13
N LEU A 107 -1.74 9.16 -16.95
CA LEU A 107 -1.16 8.66 -15.70
C LEU A 107 0.19 9.29 -15.39
N ILE A 108 1.09 9.37 -16.37
CA ILE A 108 2.42 9.95 -16.19
C ILE A 108 2.32 11.47 -15.92
N GLU A 109 1.44 12.18 -16.62
CA GLU A 109 1.20 13.59 -16.34
C GLU A 109 0.73 13.81 -14.91
N SER A 110 -0.24 13.04 -14.44
CA SER A 110 -0.73 13.10 -13.06
C SER A 110 0.39 12.89 -12.05
N ALA A 111 1.24 11.89 -12.27
CA ALA A 111 2.38 11.60 -11.40
C ALA A 111 3.44 12.72 -11.41
N ILE A 112 3.73 13.31 -12.56
CA ILE A 112 4.64 14.47 -12.66
C ILE A 112 4.08 15.65 -11.86
N GLN A 113 2.79 15.96 -12.01
CA GLN A 113 2.16 17.07 -11.30
C GLN A 113 2.12 16.84 -9.79
N SER A 114 1.86 15.60 -9.34
CA SER A 114 1.92 15.22 -7.93
C SER A 114 3.33 15.41 -7.34
N GLU A 115 4.37 14.94 -8.06
CA GLU A 115 5.74 15.08 -7.59
C GLU A 115 6.19 16.56 -7.58
N LEU A 116 5.80 17.37 -8.57
CA LEU A 116 6.06 18.82 -8.59
C LEU A 116 5.32 19.54 -7.45
N LEU A 117 4.07 19.17 -7.17
CA LEU A 117 3.33 19.71 -6.02
C LEU A 117 4.08 19.47 -4.72
N SER A 118 4.54 18.24 -4.48
CA SER A 118 5.28 17.86 -3.27
C SER A 118 6.68 18.51 -3.21
N ALA A 119 7.44 18.47 -4.30
CA ALA A 119 8.85 18.88 -4.31
C ALA A 119 9.04 20.39 -4.45
N GLU A 120 8.26 21.05 -5.29
CA GLU A 120 8.43 22.48 -5.60
C GLU A 120 7.47 23.35 -4.79
N THR A 121 6.15 23.05 -4.81
CA THR A 121 5.13 23.91 -4.21
C THR A 121 5.08 23.76 -2.69
N LEU A 122 4.97 22.54 -2.18
CA LEU A 122 4.95 22.24 -0.75
C LEU A 122 6.37 22.18 -0.15
N ALA A 123 7.36 21.99 -1.01
CA ALA A 123 8.77 21.85 -0.62
C ALA A 123 8.98 20.89 0.56
N GLU A 124 8.31 19.72 0.53
CA GLU A 124 8.29 18.78 1.64
C GLU A 124 9.68 18.30 2.05
N TRP A 125 10.64 18.31 1.15
CA TRP A 125 12.04 18.00 1.47
C TRP A 125 12.70 19.01 2.42
N LYS A 126 12.12 20.23 2.57
CA LYS A 126 12.55 21.25 3.53
C LYS A 126 11.77 21.24 4.84
N SER A 127 10.60 20.60 4.86
CA SER A 127 9.69 20.66 6.01
C SER A 127 9.35 19.29 6.60
N ASN A 128 9.80 18.18 5.99
CA ASN A 128 9.45 16.83 6.46
C ASN A 128 10.69 15.95 6.70
N PRO A 129 11.22 15.91 7.94
CA PRO A 129 12.39 15.10 8.28
C PRO A 129 12.16 13.58 8.18
N MET A 130 10.90 13.12 8.16
CA MET A 130 10.55 11.70 8.00
C MET A 130 11.05 11.15 6.65
N ARG A 131 11.08 12.00 5.61
CA ARG A 131 11.56 11.64 4.27
C ARG A 131 13.03 11.22 4.23
N TYR A 132 13.80 11.57 5.25
CA TYR A 132 15.20 11.18 5.43
C TYR A 132 15.37 10.09 6.47
N ALA A 133 14.71 10.23 7.62
CA ALA A 133 14.89 9.34 8.76
C ALA A 133 14.36 7.90 8.51
N GLY A 134 13.35 7.75 7.65
CA GLY A 134 12.77 6.45 7.31
C GLY A 134 13.53 5.68 6.22
N LEU A 135 14.29 6.37 5.35
CA LEU A 135 14.96 5.74 4.21
C LEU A 135 15.97 4.63 4.59
N PRO A 136 16.87 4.82 5.56
CA PRO A 136 17.92 3.84 5.85
C PRO A 136 17.40 2.44 6.16
N GLY A 137 16.33 2.36 6.98
CA GLY A 137 15.71 1.07 7.34
C GLY A 137 15.19 0.33 6.12
N GLY A 138 14.36 0.99 5.31
CA GLY A 138 13.79 0.40 4.10
C GLY A 138 14.82 0.06 3.03
N ALA A 139 15.85 0.90 2.87
CA ALA A 139 16.91 0.68 1.91
C ALA A 139 17.74 -0.58 2.18
N VAL A 140 17.85 -0.98 3.44
CA VAL A 140 18.55 -2.21 3.84
C VAL A 140 17.61 -3.41 3.85
N ASP A 141 16.39 -3.25 4.36
CA ASP A 141 15.40 -4.31 4.47
C ASP A 141 15.08 -4.98 3.12
N VAL A 142 14.89 -4.20 2.08
CA VAL A 142 14.58 -4.72 0.74
C VAL A 142 15.63 -5.69 0.21
N LEU A 143 16.89 -5.54 0.63
CA LEU A 143 17.99 -6.43 0.26
C LEU A 143 18.08 -7.69 1.15
N MET A 144 17.51 -7.64 2.36
CA MET A 144 17.51 -8.77 3.30
C MET A 144 16.36 -9.75 3.04
N LYS A 145 15.16 -9.23 2.90
CA LYS A 145 13.92 -10.01 2.98
C LYS A 145 13.66 -10.92 1.79
N ARG A 146 14.21 -10.61 0.59
CA ARG A 146 13.95 -11.36 -0.64
C ARG A 146 15.19 -12.06 -1.17
N ASN A 147 15.02 -13.26 -1.75
CA ASN A 147 16.09 -14.12 -2.22
C ASN A 147 16.39 -13.96 -3.71
N PHE A 148 16.50 -12.73 -4.22
CA PHE A 148 16.75 -12.44 -5.64
C PHE A 148 18.20 -12.72 -6.09
N ALA A 149 19.15 -12.77 -5.15
CA ALA A 149 20.56 -13.07 -5.37
C ALA A 149 21.16 -13.83 -4.19
N PRO A 150 22.35 -14.48 -4.35
CA PRO A 150 23.07 -15.09 -3.23
C PRO A 150 23.30 -14.11 -2.08
N PRO A 151 23.21 -14.55 -0.81
CA PRO A 151 23.37 -13.67 0.35
C PRO A 151 24.64 -12.81 0.34
N PRO A 152 25.84 -13.31 -0.07
CA PRO A 152 27.04 -12.47 -0.14
C PRO A 152 26.93 -11.31 -1.14
N GLU A 153 26.23 -11.50 -2.27
CA GLU A 153 26.03 -10.45 -3.29
C GLU A 153 25.09 -9.35 -2.75
N ARG A 154 24.00 -9.78 -2.11
CA ARG A 154 23.07 -8.84 -1.44
C ARG A 154 23.76 -8.07 -0.32
N LEU A 155 24.67 -8.72 0.43
CA LEU A 155 25.45 -8.07 1.47
C LEU A 155 26.42 -7.02 0.90
N LYS A 156 27.07 -7.28 -0.26
CA LYS A 156 27.87 -6.27 -0.95
C LYS A 156 27.07 -5.04 -1.34
N SER A 157 25.86 -5.25 -1.88
CA SER A 157 24.93 -4.17 -2.22
C SER A 157 24.49 -3.38 -0.99
N MET A 158 24.22 -4.08 0.12
CA MET A 158 23.90 -3.46 1.40
C MET A 158 25.04 -2.59 1.94
N VAL A 159 26.26 -3.08 1.90
CA VAL A 159 27.46 -2.32 2.30
C VAL A 159 27.59 -1.04 1.46
N ALA A 160 27.34 -1.12 0.15
CA ALA A 160 27.37 0.05 -0.72
C ALA A 160 26.32 1.10 -0.31
N ARG A 161 25.07 0.68 -0.01
CA ARG A 161 24.01 1.58 0.49
C ARG A 161 24.37 2.20 1.84
N MET A 162 24.89 1.40 2.77
CA MET A 162 25.27 1.88 4.11
C MET A 162 26.31 2.99 4.05
N LYS A 163 27.25 2.94 3.10
CA LYS A 163 28.25 3.99 2.88
C LYS A 163 27.63 5.34 2.47
N GLY A 164 26.44 5.36 1.91
CA GLY A 164 25.72 6.58 1.56
C GLY A 164 24.88 7.20 2.70
N ILE A 165 24.60 6.45 3.78
CA ILE A 165 23.75 6.93 4.88
C ILE A 165 24.30 8.20 5.56
N PRO A 166 25.61 8.39 5.80
CA PRO A 166 26.12 9.64 6.35
C PRO A 166 25.76 10.86 5.51
N ALA A 167 25.85 10.78 4.17
CA ALA A 167 25.47 11.87 3.27
C ALA A 167 23.97 12.16 3.33
N LEU A 168 23.12 11.13 3.42
CA LEU A 168 21.69 11.28 3.58
C LEU A 168 21.33 12.01 4.90
N MET A 169 21.98 11.64 6.01
CA MET A 169 21.76 12.32 7.30
C MET A 169 22.30 13.75 7.30
N ALA A 170 23.39 14.03 6.58
CA ALA A 170 23.89 15.39 6.38
C ALA A 170 22.91 16.23 5.54
N ALA A 171 22.32 15.66 4.49
CA ALA A 171 21.30 16.32 3.67
C ALA A 171 20.05 16.66 4.51
N MET A 172 19.59 15.75 5.40
CA MET A 172 18.51 16.05 6.33
C MET A 172 18.79 17.29 7.17
N LYS A 173 19.99 17.36 7.76
CA LYS A 173 20.38 18.50 8.61
C LYS A 173 20.51 19.82 7.84
N ALA A 174 20.94 19.74 6.58
CA ALA A 174 21.11 20.91 5.72
C ALA A 174 19.78 21.44 5.15
N ASN A 175 18.86 20.54 4.82
CA ASN A 175 17.65 20.90 4.10
C ASN A 175 16.47 21.23 5.02
N VAL A 176 16.35 20.55 6.17
CA VAL A 176 15.14 20.68 7.01
C VAL A 176 15.25 21.91 7.92
N GLU A 177 14.36 22.87 7.70
CA GLU A 177 14.40 24.16 8.39
C GLU A 177 13.43 24.26 9.57
N ASN A 178 12.12 24.23 9.29
CA ASN A 178 11.04 24.43 10.28
C ASN A 178 9.88 23.45 10.08
N PRO A 179 10.04 22.15 10.40
CA PRO A 179 8.97 21.17 10.27
C PRO A 179 7.86 21.39 11.29
N PRO A 180 6.67 20.79 11.06
CA PRO A 180 5.71 20.54 12.13
C PRO A 180 6.33 19.67 13.23
N LYS A 181 5.94 19.93 14.47
CA LYS A 181 6.43 19.15 15.64
C LYS A 181 6.11 17.67 15.48
N GLU A 182 4.91 17.36 15.01
CA GLU A 182 4.41 16.00 14.77
C GLU A 182 5.33 15.22 13.83
N PHE A 183 5.85 15.86 12.78
CA PHE A 183 6.75 15.22 11.81
C PHE A 183 8.12 14.94 12.42
N THR A 184 8.62 15.85 13.25
CA THR A 184 9.91 15.67 13.94
C THR A 184 9.83 14.58 14.99
N ASP A 185 8.74 14.50 15.75
CA ASP A 185 8.50 13.44 16.73
C ASP A 185 8.53 12.05 16.06
N ILE A 186 7.87 11.90 14.89
CA ILE A 186 7.87 10.64 14.14
C ILE A 186 9.26 10.35 13.55
N ALA A 187 9.95 11.35 13.01
CA ALA A 187 11.30 11.17 12.48
C ALA A 187 12.28 10.66 13.56
N VAL A 188 12.13 11.11 14.81
CA VAL A 188 12.90 10.57 15.95
C VAL A 188 12.61 9.09 16.17
N LEU A 189 11.33 8.67 16.11
CA LEU A 189 10.95 7.25 16.26
C LEU A 189 11.53 6.41 15.12
N MET A 190 11.40 6.87 13.86
CA MET A 190 11.95 6.19 12.68
C MET A 190 13.48 6.02 12.76
N ALA A 191 14.19 7.08 13.15
CA ALA A 191 15.65 7.02 13.32
C ALA A 191 16.07 6.02 14.41
N ASN A 192 15.39 6.01 15.56
CA ASN A 192 15.66 5.05 16.63
C ASN A 192 15.34 3.60 16.21
N GLY A 193 14.23 3.39 15.49
CA GLY A 193 13.89 2.09 14.90
C GLY A 193 14.96 1.58 13.94
N SER A 194 15.48 2.45 13.06
CA SER A 194 16.57 2.13 12.15
C SER A 194 17.86 1.79 12.92
N ILE A 195 18.22 2.55 13.96
CA ILE A 195 19.41 2.27 14.81
C ILE A 195 19.28 0.86 15.42
N SER A 196 18.15 0.54 16.01
CA SER A 196 17.91 -0.79 16.61
C SER A 196 17.98 -1.89 15.55
N PHE A 197 17.39 -1.69 14.38
CA PHE A 197 17.40 -2.62 13.27
C PHE A 197 18.84 -2.93 12.80
N PHE A 198 19.65 -1.89 12.59
CA PHE A 198 21.05 -2.02 12.13
C PHE A 198 21.94 -2.73 13.16
N LYS A 199 21.75 -2.42 14.45
CA LYS A 199 22.52 -3.05 15.54
C LYS A 199 22.19 -4.52 15.77
N ASN A 200 20.95 -4.93 15.47
CA ASN A 200 20.44 -6.25 15.80
C ASN A 200 20.20 -7.11 14.55
N ALA A 201 19.03 -7.00 13.91
CA ALA A 201 18.60 -7.90 12.84
C ALA A 201 19.54 -7.85 11.61
N VAL A 202 19.96 -6.64 11.21
CA VAL A 202 20.90 -6.48 10.08
C VAL A 202 22.25 -7.10 10.39
N ALA A 203 22.82 -6.87 11.58
CA ALA A 203 24.09 -7.43 11.97
C ALA A 203 24.05 -8.97 12.05
N GLN A 204 22.95 -9.53 12.58
CA GLN A 204 22.75 -10.97 12.64
C GLN A 204 22.65 -11.59 11.24
N TRP A 205 21.84 -11.00 10.35
CA TRP A 205 21.67 -11.47 8.97
C TRP A 205 23.00 -11.39 8.20
N ALA A 206 23.70 -10.26 8.29
CA ALA A 206 24.96 -10.02 7.58
C ALA A 206 26.05 -11.03 7.97
N LYS A 207 26.12 -11.44 9.25
CA LYS A 207 27.04 -12.47 9.72
C LYS A 207 26.81 -13.81 9.01
N GLY A 208 25.55 -14.21 8.84
CA GLY A 208 25.18 -15.40 8.06
C GLY A 208 25.47 -15.22 6.58
N ALA A 209 25.13 -14.05 6.02
CA ALA A 209 25.27 -13.73 4.59
C ALA A 209 26.73 -13.66 4.13
N ALA A 210 27.68 -13.28 5.01
CA ALA A 210 29.11 -13.27 4.70
C ALA A 210 29.67 -14.68 4.42
N GLY A 211 29.02 -15.75 4.92
CA GLY A 211 29.35 -17.13 4.56
C GLY A 211 30.80 -17.56 4.79
N GLY A 212 31.53 -16.91 5.74
CA GLY A 212 32.96 -17.14 6.01
C GLY A 212 33.90 -16.22 5.23
N ASP A 213 33.41 -15.35 4.35
CA ASP A 213 34.20 -14.28 3.72
C ASP A 213 34.53 -13.20 4.77
N THR A 214 35.76 -13.29 5.31
CA THR A 214 36.25 -12.39 6.37
C THR A 214 36.40 -10.95 5.89
N ALA A 215 36.76 -10.74 4.64
CA ALA A 215 36.91 -9.40 4.07
C ALA A 215 35.54 -8.71 3.92
N LEU A 216 34.57 -9.42 3.39
CA LEU A 216 33.17 -8.90 3.27
C LEU A 216 32.56 -8.62 4.64
N TRP A 217 32.83 -9.50 5.63
CA TRP A 217 32.38 -9.28 7.00
C TRP A 217 33.00 -8.02 7.62
N GLN A 218 34.31 -7.80 7.43
CA GLN A 218 34.97 -6.59 7.90
C GLN A 218 34.45 -5.34 7.22
N ASP A 219 34.26 -5.36 5.90
CA ASP A 219 33.65 -4.25 5.14
C ASP A 219 32.26 -3.91 5.69
N PHE A 220 31.44 -4.93 5.96
CA PHE A 220 30.13 -4.73 6.58
C PHE A 220 30.26 -4.08 7.97
N GLN A 221 31.14 -4.60 8.83
CA GLN A 221 31.28 -4.05 10.19
C GLN A 221 31.65 -2.57 10.17
N VAL A 222 32.56 -2.15 9.30
CA VAL A 222 32.95 -0.74 9.14
C VAL A 222 31.82 0.10 8.61
N ALA A 223 31.13 -0.36 7.55
CA ALA A 223 30.00 0.37 6.95
C ALA A 223 28.83 0.48 7.93
N ASN A 224 28.50 -0.60 8.65
CA ASN A 224 27.42 -0.62 9.62
C ASN A 224 27.70 0.31 10.82
N ALA A 225 28.93 0.27 11.37
CA ALA A 225 29.32 1.18 12.44
C ALA A 225 29.23 2.65 12.02
N THR A 226 29.66 2.96 10.80
CA THR A 226 29.58 4.31 10.24
C THR A 226 28.12 4.76 10.03
N ALA A 227 27.27 3.88 9.49
CA ALA A 227 25.84 4.13 9.31
C ALA A 227 25.12 4.33 10.64
N VAL A 228 25.34 3.44 11.61
CA VAL A 228 24.77 3.56 12.97
C VAL A 228 25.16 4.88 13.62
N LYS A 229 26.45 5.26 13.55
CA LYS A 229 26.90 6.55 14.09
C LYS A 229 26.18 7.72 13.42
N ALA A 230 26.05 7.73 12.10
CA ALA A 230 25.34 8.78 11.38
C ALA A 230 23.86 8.87 11.77
N LEU A 231 23.20 7.71 11.97
CA LEU A 231 21.82 7.64 12.45
C LEU A 231 21.69 8.15 13.89
N GLU A 232 22.61 7.79 14.79
CA GLU A 232 22.65 8.30 16.19
C GLU A 232 22.87 9.81 16.24
N ASP A 233 23.80 10.33 15.44
CA ASP A 233 24.07 11.76 15.29
C ASP A 233 22.85 12.50 14.69
N GLY A 234 22.15 11.86 13.74
CA GLY A 234 20.89 12.35 13.15
C GLY A 234 19.76 12.39 14.16
N ALA A 235 19.53 11.28 14.89
CA ALA A 235 18.50 11.21 15.94
C ALA A 235 18.78 12.20 17.09
N GLY A 236 20.06 12.37 17.44
CA GLY A 236 20.50 13.37 18.41
C GLY A 236 20.16 14.79 17.97
N TRP A 237 20.43 15.15 16.70
CA TRP A 237 20.10 16.43 16.13
C TRP A 237 18.59 16.65 16.05
N LEU A 238 17.81 15.66 15.57
CA LEU A 238 16.34 15.74 15.55
C LEU A 238 15.77 16.08 16.92
N ARG A 239 16.27 15.45 17.98
CA ARG A 239 15.75 15.56 19.34
C ARG A 239 16.20 16.84 20.05
N LYS A 240 17.49 17.20 19.91
CA LYS A 240 18.09 18.27 20.69
C LYS A 240 18.10 19.63 20.01
N ASP A 241 18.11 19.66 18.67
CA ASP A 241 18.18 20.88 17.86
C ASP A 241 16.85 21.15 17.13
N LEU A 242 16.38 20.20 16.32
CA LEU A 242 15.23 20.44 15.45
C LEU A 242 13.91 20.49 16.21
N LEU A 243 13.65 19.51 17.09
CA LEU A 243 12.37 19.40 17.80
C LEU A 243 12.02 20.64 18.62
N PRO A 244 12.93 21.28 19.39
CA PRO A 244 12.63 22.51 20.13
C PRO A 244 12.22 23.70 19.23
N ARG A 245 12.67 23.72 17.98
CA ARG A 245 12.36 24.77 16.99
C ARG A 245 11.33 24.36 15.93
N SER A 246 10.77 23.16 16.01
CA SER A 246 9.74 22.66 15.11
C SER A 246 8.41 23.37 15.39
N LYS A 247 8.11 24.40 14.58
CA LYS A 247 6.91 25.26 14.69
C LYS A 247 6.16 25.39 13.36
N GLY A 248 6.55 24.59 12.37
CA GLY A 248 5.89 24.53 11.07
C GLY A 248 4.43 24.05 11.19
N LYS A 249 3.67 24.31 10.14
CA LYS A 249 2.28 23.88 10.03
C LYS A 249 2.20 22.63 9.16
N TYR A 250 1.45 21.61 9.57
CA TYR A 250 1.16 20.44 8.73
C TYR A 250 0.02 20.73 7.73
N ALA A 251 -0.87 21.67 8.02
CA ALA A 251 -2.00 21.99 7.14
C ALA A 251 -1.52 22.63 5.83
N ILE A 252 -1.87 22.00 4.71
CA ILE A 252 -1.48 22.44 3.36
C ILE A 252 -2.48 23.42 2.71
N GLY A 253 -3.66 23.60 3.32
CA GLY A 253 -4.73 24.48 2.83
C GLY A 253 -5.58 23.85 1.73
N SER A 254 -6.78 24.42 1.52
CA SER A 254 -7.80 23.84 0.63
C SER A 254 -7.35 23.75 -0.82
N GLU A 255 -6.62 24.73 -1.34
CA GLU A 255 -6.15 24.72 -2.73
C GLU A 255 -5.15 23.59 -2.99
N MET A 256 -4.14 23.45 -2.11
CA MET A 256 -3.13 22.41 -2.27
C MET A 256 -3.72 21.03 -2.00
N TYR A 257 -4.69 20.92 -1.07
CA TYR A 257 -5.41 19.68 -0.81
C TYR A 257 -6.22 19.23 -2.05
N ALA A 258 -6.93 20.15 -2.70
CA ALA A 258 -7.65 19.85 -3.92
C ALA A 258 -6.71 19.43 -5.07
N LYS A 259 -5.55 20.09 -5.20
CA LYS A 259 -4.51 19.69 -6.18
C LYS A 259 -3.94 18.30 -5.86
N ALA A 260 -3.69 17.97 -4.59
CA ALA A 260 -3.24 16.65 -4.20
C ALA A 260 -4.28 15.57 -4.57
N LEU A 261 -5.57 15.79 -4.29
CA LEU A 261 -6.63 14.87 -4.71
C LEU A 261 -6.70 14.74 -6.24
N LEU A 262 -6.56 15.84 -6.96
CA LEU A 262 -6.58 15.82 -8.43
C LEU A 262 -5.40 15.04 -9.01
N TYR A 263 -4.20 15.25 -8.48
CA TYR A 263 -2.98 14.67 -9.02
C TYR A 263 -2.72 13.24 -8.52
N ASP A 264 -3.01 12.93 -7.27
CA ASP A 264 -2.79 11.58 -6.72
C ASP A 264 -3.94 10.62 -7.08
N GLU A 265 -5.18 11.10 -7.04
CA GLU A 265 -6.39 10.27 -7.10
C GLU A 265 -7.26 10.55 -8.35
N MET A 266 -6.90 11.54 -9.16
CA MET A 266 -7.71 12.06 -10.29
C MET A 266 -9.15 12.47 -9.87
N ILE A 267 -9.31 12.95 -8.65
CA ILE A 267 -10.58 13.43 -8.11
C ILE A 267 -10.67 14.93 -8.34
N ASP A 268 -11.61 15.31 -9.21
CA ASP A 268 -11.94 16.69 -9.57
C ASP A 268 -13.35 17.04 -9.06
N LEU A 269 -13.48 17.07 -7.73
CA LEU A 269 -14.73 17.44 -7.06
C LEU A 269 -14.47 18.56 -6.06
N PRO A 270 -15.46 19.50 -5.87
CA PRO A 270 -15.37 20.49 -4.80
C PRO A 270 -15.16 19.84 -3.43
N LEU A 271 -14.25 20.38 -2.63
CA LEU A 271 -13.85 19.78 -1.34
C LEU A 271 -15.02 19.68 -0.34
N ASP A 272 -15.94 20.63 -0.37
CA ASP A 272 -17.16 20.59 0.45
C ASP A 272 -18.04 19.38 0.08
N ARG A 273 -18.15 19.06 -1.19
CA ARG A 273 -18.84 17.84 -1.64
C ARG A 273 -18.09 16.57 -1.24
N VAL A 274 -16.76 16.56 -1.40
CA VAL A 274 -15.94 15.43 -0.96
C VAL A 274 -16.12 15.21 0.55
N LEU A 275 -16.05 16.26 1.36
CA LEU A 275 -16.25 16.18 2.81
C LEU A 275 -17.67 15.67 3.15
N ALA A 276 -18.69 16.21 2.52
CA ALA A 276 -20.09 15.82 2.77
C ALA A 276 -20.34 14.33 2.48
N ILE A 277 -19.72 13.77 1.44
CA ILE A 277 -19.77 12.32 1.15
C ILE A 277 -19.15 11.51 2.31
N GLY A 278 -18.00 11.91 2.80
CA GLY A 278 -17.34 11.23 3.93
C GLY A 278 -18.14 11.31 5.23
N GLU A 279 -18.67 12.48 5.56
CA GLU A 279 -19.52 12.68 6.74
C GLU A 279 -20.82 11.85 6.68
N ALA A 280 -21.44 11.78 5.51
CA ALA A 280 -22.63 10.97 5.29
C ALA A 280 -22.33 9.47 5.43
N ASN A 281 -21.19 8.99 4.89
CA ASN A 281 -20.79 7.60 5.05
C ASN A 281 -20.45 7.26 6.51
N LEU A 282 -19.72 8.13 7.21
CA LEU A 282 -19.42 7.97 8.65
C LEU A 282 -20.72 7.86 9.47
N ALA A 283 -21.70 8.70 9.20
CA ALA A 283 -22.99 8.66 9.89
C ALA A 283 -23.74 7.36 9.61
N LYS A 284 -23.75 6.89 8.37
CA LYS A 284 -24.37 5.62 7.95
C LYS A 284 -23.72 4.42 8.64
N ASP A 285 -22.40 4.31 8.59
CA ASP A 285 -21.66 3.17 9.14
C ASP A 285 -21.71 3.19 10.69
N TYR A 286 -21.72 4.37 11.32
CA TYR A 286 -21.95 4.52 12.75
C TYR A 286 -23.34 3.99 13.19
N GLN A 287 -24.40 4.35 12.46
CA GLN A 287 -25.75 3.85 12.74
C GLN A 287 -25.82 2.33 12.55
N ALA A 288 -25.19 1.80 11.50
CA ALA A 288 -25.11 0.36 11.25
C ALA A 288 -24.35 -0.36 12.40
N PHE A 289 -23.25 0.21 12.89
CA PHE A 289 -22.51 -0.33 14.04
C PHE A 289 -23.38 -0.42 15.29
N VAL A 290 -24.09 0.67 15.62
CA VAL A 290 -25.00 0.71 16.78
C VAL A 290 -26.13 -0.30 16.63
N ALA A 291 -26.71 -0.42 15.44
CA ALA A 291 -27.79 -1.38 15.17
C ALA A 291 -27.29 -2.83 15.31
N THR A 292 -26.14 -3.15 14.72
CA THR A 292 -25.55 -4.51 14.80
C THR A 292 -25.14 -4.87 16.25
N ALA A 293 -24.64 -3.91 17.01
CA ALA A 293 -24.33 -4.15 18.43
C ALA A 293 -25.59 -4.47 19.23
N LYS A 294 -26.71 -3.77 18.97
CA LYS A 294 -28.02 -4.06 19.60
C LYS A 294 -28.58 -5.42 19.21
N GLU A 295 -28.33 -5.88 18.00
CA GLU A 295 -28.69 -7.24 17.56
C GLU A 295 -27.98 -8.31 18.38
N ILE A 296 -26.71 -8.09 18.75
CA ILE A 296 -25.93 -9.02 19.58
C ILE A 296 -26.38 -8.96 21.06
N ASP A 297 -26.47 -7.77 21.63
CA ASP A 297 -26.92 -7.56 23.01
C ASP A 297 -27.56 -6.17 23.16
N ALA A 298 -28.90 -6.13 23.15
CA ALA A 298 -29.67 -4.87 23.26
C ALA A 298 -29.54 -4.17 24.62
N LYS A 299 -29.02 -4.86 25.64
CA LYS A 299 -28.90 -4.32 27.01
C LYS A 299 -27.59 -3.59 27.25
N LYS A 300 -26.60 -3.81 26.40
CA LYS A 300 -25.27 -3.21 26.54
C LYS A 300 -25.04 -2.06 25.58
N PRO A 301 -24.27 -1.05 25.99
CA PRO A 301 -23.73 -0.06 25.06
C PRO A 301 -22.90 -0.74 23.94
N PRO A 302 -22.88 -0.19 22.71
CA PRO A 302 -22.18 -0.82 21.58
C PRO A 302 -20.72 -1.18 21.85
N MET A 303 -20.00 -0.36 22.60
CA MET A 303 -18.60 -0.64 22.95
C MET A 303 -18.41 -1.74 23.97
N GLU A 304 -19.37 -1.96 24.86
CA GLU A 304 -19.31 -3.12 25.77
C GLU A 304 -19.59 -4.41 25.02
N VAL A 305 -20.46 -4.38 24.01
CA VAL A 305 -20.67 -5.51 23.10
C VAL A 305 -19.37 -5.83 22.35
N MET A 306 -18.73 -4.82 21.77
CA MET A 306 -17.46 -5.01 21.07
C MET A 306 -16.35 -5.53 22.00
N ARG A 307 -16.22 -4.98 23.21
CA ARG A 307 -15.27 -5.48 24.21
C ARG A 307 -15.54 -6.95 24.59
N GLY A 308 -16.81 -7.35 24.66
CA GLY A 308 -17.17 -8.75 24.89
C GLY A 308 -16.60 -9.69 23.82
N ILE A 309 -16.63 -9.25 22.55
CA ILE A 309 -16.07 -10.02 21.43
C ILE A 309 -14.55 -10.11 21.51
N THR A 310 -13.86 -9.06 21.98
CA THR A 310 -12.40 -9.03 22.07
C THR A 310 -11.82 -9.90 23.20
N ASN A 311 -12.65 -10.46 24.08
CA ASN A 311 -12.17 -11.34 25.14
C ASN A 311 -11.60 -12.68 24.61
N GLU A 312 -12.06 -13.13 23.46
CA GLU A 312 -11.45 -14.25 22.74
C GLU A 312 -10.39 -13.69 21.79
N HIS A 313 -9.15 -13.99 22.05
CA HIS A 313 -8.03 -13.52 21.24
C HIS A 313 -6.88 -14.53 21.22
N PRO A 314 -5.98 -14.51 20.21
CA PRO A 314 -4.82 -15.37 20.19
C PRO A 314 -3.85 -15.03 21.32
N SER A 315 -3.05 -16.01 21.72
CA SER A 315 -1.83 -15.76 22.50
C SER A 315 -0.67 -15.33 21.59
N GLU A 316 0.44 -14.83 22.15
CA GLU A 316 1.66 -14.57 21.39
C GLU A 316 2.10 -15.83 20.59
N ALA A 317 1.99 -17.01 21.18
CA ALA A 317 2.40 -18.27 20.57
C ALA A 317 1.46 -18.74 19.44
N THR A 318 0.21 -18.29 19.40
CA THR A 318 -0.79 -18.75 18.42
C THR A 318 -1.09 -17.73 17.32
N LEU A 319 -0.71 -16.48 17.50
CA LEU A 319 -1.06 -15.35 16.64
C LEU A 319 -0.78 -15.62 15.14
N LEU A 320 0.44 -16.01 14.79
CA LEU A 320 0.83 -16.27 13.40
C LEU A 320 0.12 -17.51 12.82
N ARG A 321 -0.09 -18.55 13.64
CA ARG A 321 -0.82 -19.75 13.21
C ARG A 321 -2.28 -19.41 12.91
N ASP A 322 -2.92 -18.61 13.73
CA ASP A 322 -4.33 -18.27 13.60
C ASP A 322 -4.54 -17.34 12.38
N ALA A 323 -3.61 -16.42 12.11
CA ALA A 323 -3.57 -15.63 10.88
C ALA A 323 -3.42 -16.54 9.65
N LYS A 324 -2.53 -17.54 9.67
CA LYS A 324 -2.35 -18.49 8.58
C LYS A 324 -3.62 -19.32 8.30
N ASN A 325 -4.30 -19.79 9.34
CA ASN A 325 -5.55 -20.54 9.19
C ASN A 325 -6.65 -19.66 8.56
N THR A 326 -6.68 -18.38 8.89
CA THR A 326 -7.66 -17.43 8.34
C THR A 326 -7.45 -17.20 6.85
N ILE A 327 -6.19 -17.20 6.36
CA ILE A 327 -5.87 -17.13 4.92
C ILE A 327 -6.56 -18.26 4.13
N GLU A 328 -6.46 -19.50 4.60
CA GLU A 328 -7.07 -20.64 3.91
C GLU A 328 -8.61 -20.56 3.91
N ALA A 329 -9.20 -20.12 5.01
CA ALA A 329 -10.65 -19.93 5.10
C ALA A 329 -11.16 -18.86 4.14
N THR A 330 -10.45 -17.72 4.03
CA THR A 330 -10.83 -16.66 3.09
C THR A 330 -10.69 -17.11 1.64
N ARG A 331 -9.59 -17.79 1.31
CA ARG A 331 -9.35 -18.31 -0.04
C ARG A 331 -10.39 -19.34 -0.47
N GLN A 332 -10.74 -20.28 0.41
CA GLN A 332 -11.76 -21.28 0.13
C GLN A 332 -13.12 -20.62 -0.15
N PHE A 333 -13.50 -19.64 0.66
CA PHE A 333 -14.74 -18.88 0.46
C PHE A 333 -14.82 -18.21 -0.91
N LEU A 334 -13.71 -17.61 -1.39
CA LEU A 334 -13.67 -17.01 -2.74
C LEU A 334 -13.98 -18.01 -3.84
N ALA A 335 -13.42 -19.22 -3.73
CA ALA A 335 -13.61 -20.28 -4.71
C ALA A 335 -15.07 -20.80 -4.71
N ASP A 336 -15.61 -21.08 -3.52
CA ASP A 336 -16.97 -21.63 -3.34
C ASP A 336 -18.05 -20.66 -3.82
N HIS A 337 -17.86 -19.35 -3.62
CA HIS A 337 -18.83 -18.30 -3.95
C HIS A 337 -18.55 -17.61 -5.28
N LYS A 338 -17.49 -18.01 -6.01
CA LYS A 338 -17.10 -17.41 -7.29
C LYS A 338 -17.00 -15.87 -7.20
N ILE A 339 -16.29 -15.40 -6.17
CA ILE A 339 -16.13 -13.96 -5.92
C ILE A 339 -15.15 -13.34 -6.91
N VAL A 340 -13.96 -13.94 -7.05
CA VAL A 340 -12.88 -13.51 -7.95
C VAL A 340 -11.97 -14.71 -8.23
N THR A 341 -11.33 -14.73 -9.39
CA THR A 341 -10.37 -15.78 -9.74
C THR A 341 -9.08 -15.62 -8.92
N VAL A 342 -8.65 -16.68 -8.26
CA VAL A 342 -7.33 -16.75 -7.61
C VAL A 342 -6.33 -17.31 -8.62
N PRO A 343 -5.39 -16.49 -9.16
CA PRO A 343 -4.55 -16.90 -10.29
C PRO A 343 -3.34 -17.75 -9.88
N SER A 344 -3.13 -18.02 -8.60
CA SER A 344 -1.97 -18.75 -8.08
C SER A 344 -2.32 -19.63 -6.90
N GLU A 345 -1.67 -20.79 -6.85
CA GLU A 345 -1.72 -21.69 -5.68
C GLU A 345 -0.70 -21.31 -4.58
N VAL A 346 0.20 -20.37 -4.86
CA VAL A 346 1.18 -19.88 -3.88
C VAL A 346 0.46 -19.04 -2.83
N ARG A 347 0.85 -19.22 -1.55
CA ARG A 347 0.35 -18.46 -0.40
C ARG A 347 1.38 -17.43 0.04
N PRO A 348 0.95 -16.32 0.63
CA PRO A 348 1.90 -15.45 1.31
C PRO A 348 2.44 -16.16 2.56
N THR A 349 3.69 -15.89 2.89
CA THR A 349 4.29 -16.36 4.15
C THR A 349 3.83 -15.45 5.28
N VAL A 350 3.15 -16.04 6.29
CA VAL A 350 2.79 -15.30 7.50
C VAL A 350 4.01 -15.20 8.41
N THR A 351 4.39 -13.99 8.79
CA THR A 351 5.55 -13.73 9.62
C THR A 351 5.38 -12.45 10.46
N GLU A 352 6.28 -12.25 11.42
CA GLU A 352 6.27 -11.03 12.24
C GLU A 352 6.67 -9.80 11.44
N THR A 353 6.02 -8.67 11.75
CA THR A 353 6.43 -7.36 11.23
C THR A 353 7.86 -7.04 11.67
N PRO A 354 8.77 -6.65 10.76
CA PRO A 354 10.12 -6.25 11.11
C PRO A 354 10.12 -5.11 12.15
N PRO A 355 11.05 -5.11 13.14
CA PRO A 355 11.03 -4.14 14.25
C PRO A 355 10.96 -2.67 13.82
N PHE A 356 11.64 -2.28 12.74
CA PHE A 356 11.64 -0.90 12.24
C PHE A 356 10.31 -0.47 11.61
N ALA A 357 9.42 -1.43 11.26
CA ALA A 357 8.14 -1.20 10.62
C ALA A 357 6.94 -1.40 11.56
N ARG A 358 7.16 -1.67 12.85
CA ARG A 358 6.09 -1.96 13.83
C ARG A 358 5.31 -0.73 14.29
N ASP A 359 5.85 0.49 14.10
CA ASP A 359 5.20 1.71 14.59
C ASP A 359 3.92 2.01 13.78
N GLY A 360 2.78 1.88 14.44
CA GLY A 360 1.46 2.18 13.87
C GLY A 360 0.91 1.15 12.88
N SER A 361 1.53 -0.02 12.72
CA SER A 361 1.03 -1.10 11.86
C SER A 361 0.66 -2.33 12.68
N PHE A 362 -0.56 -2.82 12.52
CA PHE A 362 -1.00 -4.11 13.11
C PHE A 362 -0.72 -5.27 12.15
N ALA A 363 -0.93 -5.05 10.86
CA ALA A 363 -0.62 -6.01 9.82
C ALA A 363 -0.32 -5.29 8.51
N SER A 364 0.36 -5.97 7.60
CA SER A 364 0.62 -5.46 6.25
C SER A 364 0.95 -6.57 5.27
N MET A 365 0.70 -6.33 3.99
CA MET A 365 1.09 -7.21 2.91
C MET A 365 2.31 -6.65 2.18
N ASP A 366 3.32 -7.49 1.98
CA ASP A 366 4.46 -7.20 1.13
C ASP A 366 4.52 -8.19 -0.03
N THR A 367 4.33 -7.68 -1.23
CA THR A 367 4.32 -8.46 -2.46
C THR A 367 5.53 -8.14 -3.32
N PRO A 368 6.03 -9.10 -4.13
CA PRO A 368 7.08 -8.80 -5.09
C PRO A 368 6.57 -7.82 -6.15
N GLY A 369 7.44 -6.91 -6.57
CA GLY A 369 7.12 -5.98 -7.64
C GLY A 369 6.85 -6.67 -8.98
N ALA A 370 6.21 -5.95 -9.90
CA ALA A 370 5.76 -6.50 -11.18
C ALA A 370 6.91 -7.01 -12.09
N TYR A 371 8.12 -6.50 -11.90
CA TYR A 371 9.32 -6.88 -12.65
C TYR A 371 10.21 -7.88 -11.89
N GLU A 372 9.88 -8.22 -10.64
CA GLU A 372 10.60 -9.25 -9.91
C GLU A 372 10.34 -10.64 -10.48
N THR A 373 11.40 -11.31 -10.94
CA THR A 373 11.31 -12.61 -11.60
C THR A 373 11.92 -13.76 -10.81
N LYS A 374 12.74 -13.46 -9.78
CA LYS A 374 13.47 -14.45 -8.99
C LYS A 374 12.85 -14.65 -7.62
N ALA A 375 12.70 -13.57 -6.85
CA ALA A 375 12.20 -13.58 -5.50
C ALA A 375 10.70 -13.28 -5.48
N THR A 376 9.89 -14.30 -5.77
CA THR A 376 8.43 -14.16 -5.94
C THR A 376 7.64 -14.43 -4.67
N GLU A 377 8.32 -14.60 -3.53
CA GLU A 377 7.71 -14.75 -2.22
C GLU A 377 6.99 -13.46 -1.80
N ALA A 378 5.83 -13.62 -1.18
CA ALA A 378 5.07 -12.53 -0.55
C ALA A 378 4.98 -12.78 0.96
N PHE A 379 4.88 -11.70 1.74
CA PHE A 379 4.83 -11.77 3.19
C PHE A 379 3.59 -11.07 3.72
N TYR A 380 2.82 -11.81 4.51
CA TYR A 380 1.77 -11.26 5.34
C TYR A 380 2.35 -11.02 6.73
N TYR A 381 2.68 -9.77 6.99
CA TYR A 381 3.22 -9.35 8.27
C TYR A 381 2.12 -9.18 9.31
N VAL A 382 2.35 -9.70 10.49
CA VAL A 382 1.49 -9.53 11.68
C VAL A 382 2.37 -9.01 12.81
N THR A 383 1.96 -7.94 13.47
CA THR A 383 2.78 -7.28 14.50
C THR A 383 2.51 -7.91 15.87
N PRO A 384 3.48 -8.66 16.45
CA PRO A 384 3.34 -9.17 17.81
C PRO A 384 3.50 -8.04 18.84
N PRO A 385 3.07 -8.24 20.09
CA PRO A 385 3.43 -7.33 21.17
C PRO A 385 4.95 -7.32 21.40
N GLU A 386 5.49 -6.17 21.81
CA GLU A 386 6.92 -6.07 22.12
C GLU A 386 7.27 -6.87 23.39
N THR A 387 8.43 -7.48 23.40
CA THR A 387 8.87 -8.39 24.47
C THR A 387 8.98 -7.71 25.83
N ASP A 388 9.32 -6.42 25.84
CA ASP A 388 9.51 -5.59 27.04
C ASP A 388 8.21 -4.91 27.53
N TRP A 389 7.09 -5.08 26.84
CA TRP A 389 5.83 -4.50 27.30
C TRP A 389 5.30 -5.20 28.57
N PRO A 390 4.66 -4.43 29.49
CA PRO A 390 3.91 -5.01 30.59
C PRO A 390 2.83 -5.99 30.08
N GLN A 391 2.56 -7.07 30.83
CA GLN A 391 1.60 -8.10 30.44
C GLN A 391 0.22 -7.52 30.07
N LYS A 392 -0.28 -6.53 30.82
CA LYS A 392 -1.54 -5.86 30.51
C LYS A 392 -1.54 -5.26 29.09
N ARG A 393 -0.46 -4.59 28.69
CA ARG A 393 -0.33 -3.98 27.37
C ARG A 393 -0.24 -5.06 26.27
N LYS A 394 0.44 -6.16 26.54
CA LYS A 394 0.48 -7.31 25.62
C LYS A 394 -0.91 -7.89 25.37
N GLU A 395 -1.69 -8.09 26.42
CA GLU A 395 -3.08 -8.55 26.35
C GLU A 395 -3.97 -7.58 25.56
N GLU A 396 -3.87 -6.28 25.84
CA GLU A 396 -4.59 -5.25 25.10
C GLU A 396 -4.26 -5.28 23.61
N HIS A 397 -2.99 -5.46 23.26
CA HIS A 397 -2.54 -5.59 21.87
C HIS A 397 -3.08 -6.87 21.20
N LEU A 398 -3.02 -8.01 21.87
CA LEU A 398 -3.51 -9.29 21.33
C LEU A 398 -5.03 -9.28 21.10
N ARG A 399 -5.80 -8.54 21.90
CA ARG A 399 -7.24 -8.36 21.70
C ARG A 399 -7.61 -7.70 20.37
N LEU A 400 -6.70 -6.95 19.76
CA LEU A 400 -6.89 -6.38 18.42
C LEU A 400 -6.98 -7.48 17.34
N TYR A 401 -6.44 -8.66 17.62
CA TYR A 401 -6.47 -9.83 16.72
C TYR A 401 -7.55 -10.86 17.10
N ASN A 402 -8.61 -10.43 17.79
CA ASN A 402 -9.75 -11.34 18.03
C ASN A 402 -10.27 -11.95 16.72
N PRO A 403 -10.88 -13.15 16.74
CA PRO A 403 -11.20 -13.88 15.51
C PRO A 403 -12.04 -13.11 14.47
N PRO A 404 -13.07 -12.32 14.84
CA PRO A 404 -13.78 -11.48 13.89
C PRO A 404 -12.90 -10.41 13.20
N VAL A 405 -12.06 -9.68 13.96
CA VAL A 405 -11.16 -8.66 13.43
C VAL A 405 -10.04 -9.30 12.61
N MET A 406 -9.45 -10.42 13.05
CA MET A 406 -8.45 -11.17 12.28
C MET A 406 -8.98 -11.56 10.90
N LYS A 407 -10.25 -11.97 10.79
CA LYS A 407 -10.88 -12.26 9.49
C LYS A 407 -10.91 -11.02 8.60
N MET A 408 -11.26 -9.84 9.13
CA MET A 408 -11.31 -8.60 8.35
C MET A 408 -9.92 -8.14 7.93
N ILE A 409 -8.94 -8.20 8.83
CA ILE A 409 -7.54 -7.89 8.50
C ILE A 409 -7.03 -8.85 7.39
N THR A 410 -7.32 -10.15 7.49
CA THR A 410 -6.89 -11.13 6.48
C THR A 410 -7.60 -10.91 5.13
N VAL A 411 -8.86 -10.53 5.13
CA VAL A 411 -9.58 -10.13 3.91
C VAL A 411 -8.91 -8.91 3.27
N HIS A 412 -8.55 -7.91 4.07
CA HIS A 412 -7.88 -6.70 3.61
C HIS A 412 -6.47 -6.99 3.04
N GLU A 413 -5.65 -7.70 3.81
CA GLU A 413 -4.25 -7.90 3.46
C GLU A 413 -4.07 -9.02 2.42
N ALA A 414 -4.82 -10.13 2.55
CA ALA A 414 -4.58 -11.31 1.72
C ALA A 414 -5.66 -11.53 0.65
N TYR A 415 -6.79 -12.13 0.98
CA TYR A 415 -7.79 -12.60 0.04
C TYR A 415 -9.20 -12.07 0.37
N PRO A 416 -9.84 -11.34 -0.55
CA PRO A 416 -9.40 -10.95 -1.90
C PRO A 416 -8.63 -9.62 -1.96
N GLY A 417 -8.11 -9.10 -0.84
CA GLY A 417 -7.46 -7.80 -0.71
C GLY A 417 -6.14 -7.66 -1.49
N HIS A 418 -5.14 -7.05 -0.84
CA HIS A 418 -3.87 -6.65 -1.47
C HIS A 418 -3.14 -7.80 -2.15
N TYR A 419 -2.97 -8.95 -1.48
CA TYR A 419 -2.25 -10.07 -2.08
C TYR A 419 -2.87 -10.53 -3.38
N LEU A 420 -4.18 -10.75 -3.40
CA LEU A 420 -4.87 -11.18 -4.62
C LEU A 420 -4.72 -10.13 -5.73
N GLN A 421 -4.94 -8.85 -5.43
CA GLN A 421 -4.80 -7.78 -6.42
C GLN A 421 -3.40 -7.77 -7.05
N PHE A 422 -2.35 -7.90 -6.24
CA PHE A 422 -0.97 -7.89 -6.73
C PHE A 422 -0.50 -9.19 -7.39
N LEU A 423 -1.20 -10.31 -7.22
CA LEU A 423 -0.96 -11.51 -8.03
C LEU A 423 -1.17 -11.26 -9.53
N PHE A 424 -1.99 -10.26 -9.88
CA PHE A 424 -2.19 -9.84 -11.27
C PHE A 424 -1.14 -8.84 -11.77
N ALA A 425 -0.25 -8.31 -10.92
CA ALA A 425 0.66 -7.21 -11.28
C ALA A 425 1.54 -7.50 -12.51
N LYS A 426 2.00 -8.75 -12.67
CA LYS A 426 2.78 -9.16 -13.86
C LYS A 426 1.97 -9.14 -15.16
N GLN A 427 0.64 -9.21 -15.07
CA GLN A 427 -0.29 -9.23 -16.20
C GLN A 427 -0.80 -7.84 -16.57
N PHE A 428 -0.47 -6.80 -15.81
CA PHE A 428 -0.89 -5.44 -16.14
C PHE A 428 -0.36 -5.03 -17.53
N PRO A 429 -1.19 -4.34 -18.34
CA PRO A 429 -0.96 -4.28 -19.78
C PRO A 429 0.27 -3.45 -20.20
N THR A 430 0.65 -2.42 -19.45
CA THR A 430 1.74 -1.52 -19.82
C THR A 430 2.75 -1.36 -18.70
N LYS A 431 3.96 -0.84 -19.00
CA LYS A 431 4.98 -0.49 -18.01
C LYS A 431 4.44 0.53 -17.01
N THR A 432 3.70 1.50 -17.48
CA THR A 432 3.06 2.53 -16.66
C THR A 432 2.11 1.91 -15.63
N ARG A 433 1.19 1.03 -16.06
CA ARG A 433 0.24 0.38 -15.15
C ARG A 433 0.90 -0.61 -14.18
N LYS A 434 2.05 -1.17 -14.54
CA LYS A 434 2.84 -2.04 -13.64
C LYS A 434 3.55 -1.28 -12.52
N LEU A 435 3.87 -0.01 -12.73
CA LEU A 435 4.72 0.78 -11.84
C LEU A 435 3.97 1.91 -11.12
N MET A 436 2.75 2.24 -11.55
CA MET A 436 1.94 3.30 -10.94
C MET A 436 0.77 2.73 -10.15
N PHE A 437 0.59 3.23 -8.93
CA PHE A 437 -0.48 2.84 -8.02
C PHE A 437 -1.13 4.08 -7.42
N CYS A 438 -2.43 3.96 -7.12
CA CYS A 438 -3.26 5.01 -6.55
C CYS A 438 -3.88 4.51 -5.25
N GLY A 439 -3.89 5.34 -4.21
CA GLY A 439 -4.39 4.97 -2.90
C GLY A 439 -5.86 4.55 -2.90
N SER A 440 -6.72 5.28 -3.61
CA SER A 440 -8.14 4.95 -3.70
C SER A 440 -8.43 3.65 -4.45
N ASN A 441 -7.53 3.20 -5.33
CA ASN A 441 -7.67 1.89 -5.96
C ASN A 441 -7.20 0.79 -5.00
N VAL A 442 -5.95 0.86 -4.52
CA VAL A 442 -5.32 -0.25 -3.76
C VAL A 442 -5.96 -0.42 -2.39
N GLU A 443 -6.02 0.64 -1.60
CA GLU A 443 -6.64 0.62 -0.27
C GLU A 443 -8.18 0.57 -0.34
N GLY A 444 -8.74 1.26 -1.34
CA GLY A 444 -10.18 1.21 -1.60
C GLY A 444 -10.66 -0.17 -2.00
N TRP A 445 -9.89 -0.94 -2.79
CA TRP A 445 -10.17 -2.34 -3.11
C TRP A 445 -10.17 -3.21 -1.86
N ALA A 446 -9.12 -3.12 -1.03
CA ALA A 446 -9.03 -3.90 0.18
C ALA A 446 -10.16 -3.58 1.16
N HIS A 447 -10.50 -2.30 1.32
CA HIS A 447 -11.62 -1.87 2.16
C HIS A 447 -13.01 -2.22 1.58
N TYR A 448 -13.16 -2.17 0.25
CA TYR A 448 -14.34 -2.69 -0.44
C TYR A 448 -14.49 -4.20 -0.21
N ALA A 449 -13.40 -4.95 -0.28
CA ALA A 449 -13.39 -6.39 -0.07
C ALA A 449 -13.89 -6.78 1.33
N GLU A 450 -13.53 -6.04 2.39
CA GLU A 450 -14.00 -6.27 3.75
C GLU A 450 -15.54 -6.29 3.82
N GLN A 451 -16.18 -5.26 3.30
CA GLN A 451 -17.63 -5.13 3.32
C GLN A 451 -18.30 -6.13 2.37
N MET A 452 -17.79 -6.25 1.16
CA MET A 452 -18.31 -7.15 0.12
C MET A 452 -18.30 -8.62 0.60
N MET A 453 -17.23 -9.09 1.21
CA MET A 453 -17.13 -10.46 1.73
C MET A 453 -18.20 -10.76 2.79
N VAL A 454 -18.46 -9.81 3.69
CA VAL A 454 -19.53 -9.94 4.70
C VAL A 454 -20.91 -9.94 4.03
N GLU A 455 -21.14 -9.07 3.03
CA GLU A 455 -22.39 -9.02 2.25
C GLU A 455 -22.65 -10.34 1.51
N GLU A 456 -21.60 -11.01 1.00
CA GLU A 456 -21.69 -12.32 0.32
C GLU A 456 -21.76 -13.50 1.31
N GLY A 457 -21.77 -13.25 2.61
CA GLY A 457 -21.98 -14.27 3.65
C GLY A 457 -20.72 -14.84 4.31
N PHE A 458 -19.53 -14.22 4.07
CA PHE A 458 -18.34 -14.64 4.77
C PHE A 458 -18.50 -14.51 6.29
N GLY A 459 -18.22 -15.59 6.99
CA GLY A 459 -18.44 -15.68 8.43
C GLY A 459 -19.88 -16.00 8.80
N GLU A 460 -20.62 -16.70 7.93
CA GLU A 460 -21.93 -17.28 8.20
C GLU A 460 -22.99 -16.26 8.64
N LYS A 461 -22.89 -15.03 8.13
CA LYS A 461 -23.75 -13.88 8.50
C LYS A 461 -23.70 -13.53 10.00
N SER A 462 -22.60 -13.88 10.67
CA SER A 462 -22.40 -13.58 12.10
C SER A 462 -22.46 -12.06 12.35
N PRO A 463 -23.32 -11.59 13.25
CA PRO A 463 -23.37 -10.18 13.61
C PRO A 463 -22.07 -9.70 14.27
N GLN A 464 -21.30 -10.60 14.92
CA GLN A 464 -19.99 -10.28 15.49
C GLN A 464 -18.97 -9.93 14.39
N ILE A 465 -18.97 -10.67 13.27
CA ILE A 465 -18.11 -10.38 12.12
C ILE A 465 -18.54 -9.07 11.44
N ARG A 466 -19.85 -8.84 11.29
CA ARG A 466 -20.36 -7.58 10.79
C ARG A 466 -19.98 -6.41 11.69
N LEU A 467 -20.06 -6.57 13.01
CA LEU A 467 -19.65 -5.54 13.97
C LEU A 467 -18.16 -5.23 13.87
N ALA A 468 -17.31 -6.26 13.72
CA ALA A 468 -15.87 -6.08 13.50
C ALA A 468 -15.59 -5.34 12.19
N GLN A 469 -16.24 -5.70 11.07
CA GLN A 469 -16.10 -5.01 9.80
C GLN A 469 -16.51 -3.53 9.91
N LEU A 470 -17.61 -3.25 10.59
CA LEU A 470 -18.06 -1.86 10.80
C LEU A 470 -17.11 -1.08 11.71
N LYS A 471 -16.53 -1.70 12.74
CA LYS A 471 -15.50 -1.08 13.57
C LYS A 471 -14.29 -0.64 12.75
N GLU A 472 -13.81 -1.51 11.85
CA GLU A 472 -12.73 -1.21 10.92
C GLU A 472 -13.12 -0.11 9.92
N ALA A 473 -14.38 -0.11 9.43
CA ALA A 473 -14.88 0.94 8.55
C ALA A 473 -14.91 2.31 9.23
N LEU A 474 -15.36 2.38 10.47
CA LEU A 474 -15.43 3.64 11.23
C LEU A 474 -14.06 4.32 11.41
N ILE A 475 -12.98 3.53 11.54
CA ILE A 475 -11.62 4.09 11.59
C ILE A 475 -11.29 4.79 10.26
N ARG A 476 -11.56 4.13 9.11
CA ARG A 476 -11.30 4.66 7.77
C ARG A 476 -12.19 5.87 7.46
N ASP A 477 -13.43 5.88 7.95
CA ASP A 477 -14.35 7.01 7.82
C ASP A 477 -13.89 8.21 8.66
N CYS A 478 -13.37 7.98 9.85
CA CYS A 478 -12.74 9.02 10.66
C CYS A 478 -11.48 9.57 9.99
N ARG A 479 -10.64 8.71 9.37
CA ARG A 479 -9.50 9.14 8.54
C ARG A 479 -9.96 10.07 7.43
N TYR A 480 -11.06 9.74 6.75
CA TYR A 480 -11.64 10.55 5.67
C TYR A 480 -11.95 11.97 6.14
N VAL A 481 -12.74 12.09 7.20
CA VAL A 481 -13.17 13.39 7.74
C VAL A 481 -12.00 14.16 8.37
N ALA A 482 -11.17 13.47 9.16
CA ALA A 482 -10.03 14.08 9.84
C ALA A 482 -8.98 14.60 8.85
N GLY A 483 -8.64 13.83 7.81
CA GLY A 483 -7.66 14.25 6.79
C GLY A 483 -8.06 15.58 6.14
N ILE A 484 -9.29 15.71 5.70
CA ILE A 484 -9.77 16.95 5.12
C ILE A 484 -9.73 18.09 6.16
N LYS A 485 -10.29 17.88 7.36
CA LYS A 485 -10.43 18.98 8.35
C LYS A 485 -9.10 19.42 8.96
N LEU A 486 -8.13 18.52 9.14
CA LEU A 486 -6.78 18.86 9.60
C LEU A 486 -6.09 19.82 8.62
N HIS A 487 -6.27 19.61 7.33
CA HIS A 487 -5.55 20.36 6.30
C HIS A 487 -6.30 21.56 5.75
N THR A 488 -7.63 21.61 5.88
CA THR A 488 -8.47 22.66 5.24
C THR A 488 -9.31 23.48 6.20
N ALA A 489 -9.59 22.98 7.39
CA ALA A 489 -10.49 23.61 8.36
C ALA A 489 -9.80 24.00 9.69
N GLY A 490 -8.47 23.96 9.74
CA GLY A 490 -7.69 24.37 10.92
C GLY A 490 -7.85 23.45 12.13
N TRP A 491 -8.26 22.21 11.93
CA TRP A 491 -8.32 21.24 13.04
C TRP A 491 -6.94 20.93 13.60
N THR A 492 -6.91 20.79 14.92
CA THR A 492 -5.75 20.31 15.66
C THR A 492 -5.77 18.76 15.69
N VAL A 493 -4.59 18.15 15.91
CA VAL A 493 -4.48 16.70 16.15
C VAL A 493 -5.38 16.27 17.31
N GLU A 494 -5.54 17.10 18.36
CA GLU A 494 -6.43 16.79 19.49
C GLU A 494 -7.92 16.74 19.09
N GLN A 495 -8.38 17.64 18.20
CA GLN A 495 -9.76 17.59 17.67
C GLN A 495 -9.99 16.35 16.82
N ALA A 496 -9.01 15.96 16.01
CA ALA A 496 -9.07 14.72 15.25
C ALA A 496 -9.04 13.50 16.19
N THR A 497 -8.18 13.49 17.21
CA THR A 497 -8.16 12.44 18.26
C THR A 497 -9.54 12.24 18.87
N LYS A 498 -10.22 13.33 19.23
CA LYS A 498 -11.59 13.27 19.75
C LYS A 498 -12.57 12.63 18.77
N LEU A 499 -12.47 12.94 17.47
CA LEU A 499 -13.30 12.30 16.45
C LEU A 499 -13.11 10.77 16.45
N PHE A 500 -11.87 10.27 16.46
CA PHE A 500 -11.59 8.82 16.50
C PHE A 500 -12.12 8.17 17.79
N MET A 501 -11.98 8.83 18.93
CA MET A 501 -12.52 8.33 20.21
C MET A 501 -14.06 8.24 20.18
N GLU A 502 -14.74 9.26 19.67
CA GLU A 502 -16.21 9.37 19.73
C GLU A 502 -16.92 8.60 18.62
N LYS A 503 -16.32 8.48 17.44
CA LYS A 503 -16.97 7.90 16.27
C LYS A 503 -16.43 6.53 15.89
N ALA A 504 -15.14 6.31 16.04
CA ALA A 504 -14.53 5.01 15.81
C ALA A 504 -14.29 4.23 17.12
N PHE A 505 -14.61 4.82 18.27
CA PHE A 505 -14.47 4.21 19.59
C PHE A 505 -13.05 3.74 19.91
N GLU A 506 -12.04 4.47 19.41
CA GLU A 506 -10.65 4.16 19.71
C GLU A 506 -10.25 4.59 21.10
N GLU A 507 -9.37 3.82 21.72
CA GLU A 507 -8.68 4.26 22.93
C GLU A 507 -7.81 5.49 22.61
N ARG A 508 -7.62 6.39 23.57
CA ARG A 508 -6.99 7.69 23.34
C ARG A 508 -5.63 7.61 22.64
N GLU A 509 -4.80 6.64 23.00
CA GLU A 509 -3.46 6.51 22.40
C GLU A 509 -3.55 6.12 20.92
N VAL A 510 -4.40 5.15 20.58
CA VAL A 510 -4.65 4.74 19.19
C VAL A 510 -5.27 5.89 18.40
N ALA A 511 -6.27 6.56 18.97
CA ALA A 511 -6.92 7.72 18.37
C ALA A 511 -5.92 8.85 18.08
N PHE A 512 -4.98 9.09 18.99
CA PHE A 512 -3.91 10.08 18.81
C PHE A 512 -2.95 9.69 17.68
N GLN A 513 -2.56 8.42 17.59
CA GLN A 513 -1.71 7.92 16.51
C GLN A 513 -2.40 8.09 15.15
N GLU A 514 -3.69 7.74 15.05
CA GLU A 514 -4.49 7.93 13.84
C GLU A 514 -4.61 9.41 13.43
N ALA A 515 -4.90 10.28 14.40
CA ALA A 515 -4.98 11.71 14.16
C ALA A 515 -3.64 12.30 13.70
N ARG A 516 -2.53 11.87 14.34
CA ARG A 516 -1.18 12.27 13.96
C ARG A 516 -0.80 11.79 12.56
N ARG A 517 -1.24 10.57 12.17
CA ARG A 517 -1.09 10.06 10.81
C ARG A 517 -1.75 10.99 9.80
N GLY A 518 -2.96 11.50 10.10
CA GLY A 518 -3.65 12.47 9.26
C GLY A 518 -2.88 13.77 9.05
N ALA A 519 -2.07 14.20 10.01
CA ALA A 519 -1.27 15.40 9.87
C ALA A 519 -0.16 15.28 8.81
N TYR A 520 0.45 14.09 8.63
CA TYR A 520 1.50 13.87 7.64
C TYR A 520 1.06 13.12 6.38
N ASN A 521 -0.14 12.58 6.36
CA ASN A 521 -0.74 11.93 5.21
C ASN A 521 -2.10 12.58 4.91
N PRO A 522 -2.13 13.72 4.22
CA PRO A 522 -3.35 14.50 4.02
C PRO A 522 -4.43 13.73 3.26
N THR A 523 -4.05 12.90 2.30
CA THR A 523 -4.97 12.18 1.41
C THR A 523 -5.35 10.79 1.91
N TYR A 524 -5.15 10.45 3.21
CA TYR A 524 -5.50 9.13 3.75
C TYR A 524 -7.02 8.85 3.85
N LEU A 525 -7.84 9.73 3.27
CA LEU A 525 -9.26 9.50 2.98
C LEU A 525 -9.48 8.39 1.92
N TYR A 526 -8.47 8.01 1.18
CA TYR A 526 -8.57 7.13 0.01
C TYR A 526 -9.16 5.75 0.31
N TYR A 527 -9.12 5.24 1.52
CA TYR A 527 -9.77 3.97 1.91
C TYR A 527 -11.28 3.99 1.63
N THR A 528 -12.01 4.85 2.33
CA THR A 528 -13.46 5.00 2.18
C THR A 528 -13.83 5.60 0.82
N LEU A 529 -13.06 6.59 0.35
CA LEU A 529 -13.26 7.17 -0.98
C LEU A 529 -13.24 6.09 -2.06
N GLY A 530 -12.20 5.28 -2.09
CA GLY A 530 -12.03 4.20 -3.04
C GLY A 530 -13.10 3.14 -2.93
N LYS A 531 -13.47 2.72 -1.71
CA LYS A 531 -14.60 1.80 -1.47
C LYS A 531 -15.88 2.31 -2.15
N LEU A 532 -16.24 3.56 -1.92
CA LEU A 532 -17.44 4.15 -2.48
C LEU A 532 -17.39 4.23 -4.01
N MET A 533 -16.25 4.60 -4.58
CA MET A 533 -16.04 4.64 -6.03
C MET A 533 -16.14 3.24 -6.65
N ILE A 534 -15.62 2.20 -6.01
CA ILE A 534 -15.72 0.82 -6.50
C ILE A 534 -17.15 0.31 -6.43
N TYR A 535 -17.90 0.59 -5.37
CA TYR A 535 -19.33 0.27 -5.31
C TYR A 535 -20.10 0.97 -6.43
N LYS A 536 -19.82 2.24 -6.70
CA LYS A 536 -20.42 2.98 -7.81
C LYS A 536 -20.08 2.35 -9.16
N LEU A 537 -18.80 2.04 -9.38
CA LEU A 537 -18.35 1.38 -10.61
C LEU A 537 -19.04 0.02 -10.80
N ARG A 538 -19.13 -0.79 -9.73
CA ARG A 538 -19.83 -2.09 -9.77
C ARG A 538 -21.30 -1.94 -10.17
N ALA A 539 -21.99 -0.96 -9.59
CA ALA A 539 -23.40 -0.71 -9.92
C ALA A 539 -23.59 -0.25 -11.37
N ASP A 540 -22.69 0.60 -11.88
CA ASP A 540 -22.74 1.07 -13.26
C ASP A 540 -22.40 -0.08 -14.23
N TYR A 541 -21.39 -0.88 -13.93
CA TYR A 541 -21.01 -2.06 -14.71
C TYR A 541 -22.14 -3.10 -14.73
N GLN A 542 -22.78 -3.36 -13.59
CA GLN A 542 -23.92 -4.28 -13.51
C GLN A 542 -25.08 -3.80 -14.39
N ARG A 543 -25.36 -2.51 -14.38
CA ARG A 543 -26.41 -1.91 -15.22
C ARG A 543 -26.10 -2.05 -16.70
N GLU A 544 -24.82 -1.84 -17.09
CA GLU A 544 -24.39 -1.96 -18.49
C GLU A 544 -24.38 -3.40 -18.97
N GLN A 545 -23.93 -4.35 -18.14
CA GLN A 545 -23.83 -5.76 -18.52
C GLN A 545 -25.21 -6.47 -18.47
N GLY A 546 -26.17 -5.98 -17.69
CA GLY A 546 -27.49 -6.60 -17.55
C GLY A 546 -27.40 -8.09 -17.17
N ALA A 547 -28.01 -8.96 -17.97
CA ALA A 547 -28.01 -10.41 -17.71
C ALA A 547 -26.62 -11.08 -17.83
N ALA A 548 -25.64 -10.43 -18.46
CA ALA A 548 -24.27 -10.94 -18.57
C ALA A 548 -23.39 -10.61 -17.36
N TYR A 549 -23.91 -9.90 -16.38
CA TYR A 549 -23.21 -9.57 -15.16
C TYR A 549 -22.96 -10.82 -14.29
N SER A 550 -21.76 -10.92 -13.76
CA SER A 550 -21.46 -11.72 -12.56
C SER A 550 -20.44 -10.97 -11.71
N MET A 551 -20.46 -11.19 -10.41
CA MET A 551 -19.50 -10.59 -9.49
C MET A 551 -18.06 -10.97 -9.85
N GLN A 552 -17.82 -12.26 -10.10
CA GLN A 552 -16.51 -12.75 -10.53
C GLN A 552 -16.00 -12.04 -11.79
N LYS A 553 -16.87 -11.87 -12.80
CA LYS A 553 -16.48 -11.17 -14.03
C LYS A 553 -16.10 -9.73 -13.76
N PHE A 554 -16.87 -9.01 -12.93
CA PHE A 554 -16.54 -7.64 -12.53
C PHE A 554 -15.21 -7.57 -11.81
N HIS A 555 -14.98 -8.42 -10.81
CA HIS A 555 -13.75 -8.40 -10.03
C HIS A 555 -12.53 -8.80 -10.85
N ASP A 556 -12.65 -9.85 -11.67
CA ASP A 556 -11.57 -10.30 -12.54
C ASP A 556 -11.16 -9.21 -13.55
N GLU A 557 -12.14 -8.48 -14.08
CA GLU A 557 -11.88 -7.38 -15.01
C GLU A 557 -11.28 -6.18 -14.28
N PHE A 558 -11.77 -5.86 -13.08
CA PHE A 558 -11.26 -4.78 -12.24
C PHE A 558 -9.78 -4.97 -11.87
N VAL A 559 -9.41 -6.12 -11.29
CA VAL A 559 -8.05 -6.35 -10.80
C VAL A 559 -7.00 -6.41 -11.93
N ARG A 560 -7.42 -6.70 -13.17
CA ARG A 560 -6.54 -6.69 -14.34
C ARG A 560 -6.19 -5.31 -14.86
N GLN A 561 -6.91 -4.26 -14.44
CA GLN A 561 -6.61 -2.90 -14.89
C GLN A 561 -5.38 -2.29 -14.22
N GLY A 562 -4.88 -2.87 -13.15
CA GLY A 562 -3.81 -2.32 -12.33
C GLY A 562 -4.32 -1.50 -11.16
N GLY A 563 -3.39 -1.03 -10.32
CA GLY A 563 -3.70 -0.17 -9.18
C GLY A 563 -3.87 1.32 -9.53
N VAL A 564 -4.23 1.64 -10.78
CA VAL A 564 -4.33 3.01 -11.30
C VAL A 564 -5.58 3.73 -10.78
N PRO A 565 -5.67 5.08 -10.87
CA PRO A 565 -6.84 5.85 -10.42
C PRO A 565 -8.16 5.29 -10.93
N LEU A 566 -9.17 5.25 -10.07
CA LEU A 566 -10.49 4.65 -10.39
C LEU A 566 -11.21 5.35 -11.54
N LYS A 567 -10.90 6.61 -11.81
CA LYS A 567 -11.35 7.31 -13.03
C LYS A 567 -10.85 6.63 -14.31
N ILE A 568 -9.61 6.16 -14.30
CA ILE A 568 -9.02 5.40 -15.42
C ILE A 568 -9.65 4.01 -15.50
N VAL A 569 -9.78 3.30 -14.39
CA VAL A 569 -10.44 1.99 -14.35
C VAL A 569 -11.85 2.07 -14.93
N ARG A 570 -12.60 3.12 -14.56
CA ARG A 570 -13.93 3.38 -15.10
C ARG A 570 -13.93 3.55 -16.62
N LYS A 571 -12.99 4.35 -17.16
CA LYS A 571 -12.84 4.53 -18.63
C LYS A 571 -12.53 3.22 -19.36
N LEU A 572 -11.84 2.30 -18.70
CA LEU A 572 -11.41 1.02 -19.28
C LEU A 572 -12.50 -0.07 -19.22
N MET A 573 -13.35 -0.04 -18.19
CA MET A 573 -14.34 -1.10 -17.94
C MET A 573 -15.74 -0.78 -18.49
N LEU A 574 -16.07 0.49 -18.68
CA LEU A 574 -17.40 0.91 -19.15
C LEU A 574 -17.33 1.46 -20.57
N LYS A 575 -18.39 1.21 -21.35
CA LYS A 575 -18.54 1.78 -22.70
C LYS A 575 -18.66 3.29 -22.65
N ASP A 576 -19.43 3.79 -21.68
CA ASP A 576 -19.48 5.21 -21.32
C ASP A 576 -18.80 5.43 -19.96
N GLY A 577 -17.50 5.65 -20.00
CA GLY A 577 -16.70 5.95 -18.83
C GLY A 577 -16.79 7.41 -18.35
N SER A 578 -17.59 8.26 -19.01
CA SER A 578 -17.69 9.72 -18.74
C SER A 578 -18.47 10.07 -17.47
N GLY A 579 -19.25 9.15 -16.93
CA GLY A 579 -20.04 9.36 -15.72
C GLY A 579 -19.17 9.65 -14.48
N GLY A 580 -19.73 10.35 -13.49
CA GLY A 580 -19.04 10.66 -12.23
C GLY A 580 -18.53 9.41 -11.52
N VAL A 581 -17.40 9.54 -10.84
CA VAL A 581 -16.77 8.45 -10.07
C VAL A 581 -17.43 8.23 -8.70
N LEU A 582 -18.23 9.20 -8.23
CA LEU A 582 -19.02 9.21 -6.98
C LEU A 582 -20.46 9.66 -7.22
#